data_2d825ef3b5c09d8ec20a4cb2a053de3a
#
_entry.id   2d825ef3b5c09d8ec20a4cb2a053de3a
#
_cell.length_a   1.000
_cell.length_b   1.000
_cell.length_c   1.000
_cell.angle_alpha   90.00
_cell.angle_beta   90.00
_cell.angle_gamma   90.00
#
_symmetry.space_group_name_H-M   'P 1'
#
loop_
_entity.id
_entity.type
_entity.pdbx_description
1 polymer ?
#
loop_
_entity_poly.entity_id
_entity_poly.type
_entity_poly.pdbx_seq_one_letter_code
_entity_poly.pdbx_strand_id
1 'polypeptide(L)'
;KNTFTESEGIKVEYVDPANLVYSYTDSPYFEDIYYAGEIKTIPINELKREFPNMSQEELEEISKQPNNTAIPNTRALYNQSDNNQIDVLYFNYKTYMNEVYKIKETATGASKILVKDDTFNPPAEVLDSNFEKVSRSIEVLYEGVLILGTKKLLKWEMATNMMRPKSDSSKVKMNYAIVAPRLYKGRIESLVGRITGFADMIQLTHLKLQQVMSRMIPDGVYLDADGIAEVDLGNGTNYSPQEALNMFFQTGSIVGRSLTSDGDMNPGKVPIQEIASGNGGAKMQTLIQTYNYYLQMIRDVTGLNEARDGSTPDKNALVGVQKLAAANSNTATRHILQSGLFLTAETAECLSLRISDVLEYSPTREAFIQSIGVHNVATLDELQNLHIHDFGIFIELEPDEEEKGMLENNIQVAVAQKGIDLEDAIDLRQIKNVKLANQLLKIRRKKKFERDQAVSQQNIQAQANANAQAQQVAAQAEVQKQQSLIQINSQ
;
A
#
# COMPACT_ATOMS: atom_id res chain seq x y z
N LYS A 1 3.32 -22.39 39.52
CA LYS A 1 4.01 -22.12 38.24
C LYS A 1 2.97 -21.50 37.32
N ASN A 2 3.01 -20.18 37.15
CA ASN A 2 2.28 -19.54 36.09
C ASN A 2 3.04 -19.81 34.81
N THR A 3 2.65 -20.84 34.10
CA THR A 3 3.04 -21.04 32.71
C THR A 3 2.26 -20.04 31.89
N PHE A 4 2.90 -18.92 31.54
CA PHE A 4 2.42 -18.09 30.45
C PHE A 4 2.66 -18.89 29.16
N THR A 5 1.60 -19.49 28.66
CA THR A 5 1.59 -19.94 27.28
C THR A 5 1.48 -18.68 26.43
N GLU A 6 2.58 -18.28 25.83
CA GLU A 6 2.49 -17.33 24.72
C GLU A 6 1.59 -17.96 23.66
N SER A 7 0.52 -17.26 23.27
CA SER A 7 -0.32 -17.71 22.17
C SER A 7 0.56 -17.68 20.92
N GLU A 8 0.89 -18.83 20.38
CA GLU A 8 1.51 -18.91 19.06
C GLU A 8 0.53 -18.33 18.05
N GLY A 9 0.80 -17.13 17.62
CA GLY A 9 0.05 -16.42 16.61
C GLY A 9 0.92 -16.08 15.42
N ILE A 10 0.31 -15.97 14.26
CA ILE A 10 0.98 -15.43 13.07
C ILE A 10 0.94 -13.91 13.21
N LYS A 11 2.11 -13.27 13.16
CA LYS A 11 2.26 -11.84 13.31
C LYS A 11 2.85 -11.22 12.06
N VAL A 12 2.28 -10.11 11.63
CA VAL A 12 2.86 -9.26 10.59
C VAL A 12 3.49 -8.05 11.27
N GLU A 13 4.79 -7.86 11.05
CA GLU A 13 5.54 -6.74 11.60
C GLU A 13 5.92 -5.77 10.48
N TYR A 14 5.85 -4.48 10.79
CA TYR A 14 6.34 -3.44 9.90
C TYR A 14 7.85 -3.30 10.08
N VAL A 15 8.57 -3.35 8.96
CA VAL A 15 10.01 -3.10 8.90
C VAL A 15 10.24 -1.70 8.36
N ASP A 16 10.97 -0.87 9.11
CA ASP A 16 11.39 0.44 8.63
C ASP A 16 12.36 0.27 7.45
N PRO A 17 12.05 0.84 6.27
CA PRO A 17 12.95 0.76 5.12
C PRO A 17 14.39 1.26 5.40
N ALA A 18 14.58 2.15 6.38
CA ALA A 18 15.89 2.62 6.81
C ALA A 18 16.74 1.52 7.48
N ASN A 19 16.09 0.53 8.08
CA ASN A 19 16.72 -0.58 8.79
C ASN A 19 16.78 -1.86 7.96
N LEU A 20 16.25 -1.83 6.74
CA LEU A 20 16.18 -2.98 5.86
C LEU A 20 17.52 -3.23 5.17
N VAL A 21 18.00 -4.46 5.22
CA VAL A 21 19.21 -4.94 4.51
C VAL A 21 18.77 -6.00 3.51
N TYR A 22 19.22 -5.90 2.27
CA TYR A 22 18.83 -6.82 1.20
C TYR A 22 19.94 -7.01 0.17
N SER A 23 19.89 -8.11 -0.58
CA SER A 23 20.82 -8.37 -1.68
C SER A 23 20.52 -7.47 -2.88
N TYR A 24 21.53 -7.26 -3.73
CA TYR A 24 21.33 -6.52 -4.97
C TYR A 24 20.21 -7.13 -5.80
N THR A 25 19.33 -6.27 -6.33
CA THR A 25 18.26 -6.65 -7.23
C THR A 25 17.99 -5.52 -8.24
N ASP A 26 17.58 -5.88 -9.43
CA ASP A 26 17.07 -4.96 -10.46
C ASP A 26 15.53 -5.03 -10.56
N SER A 27 14.89 -5.98 -9.87
CA SER A 27 13.44 -6.14 -9.86
C SER A 27 12.79 -5.23 -8.81
N PRO A 28 11.82 -4.39 -9.20
CA PRO A 28 11.05 -3.56 -8.25
C PRO A 28 10.28 -4.39 -7.21
N TYR A 29 10.07 -5.68 -7.47
CA TYR A 29 9.30 -6.60 -6.63
C TYR A 29 10.19 -7.51 -5.77
N PHE A 30 11.52 -7.37 -5.85
CA PHE A 30 12.49 -8.11 -5.03
C PHE A 30 12.36 -9.65 -5.12
N GLU A 31 11.97 -10.17 -6.26
CA GLU A 31 11.75 -11.61 -6.46
C GLU A 31 13.06 -12.41 -6.49
N ASP A 32 14.15 -11.80 -6.93
CA ASP A 32 15.47 -12.39 -7.15
C ASP A 32 16.44 -12.25 -5.96
N ILE A 33 15.99 -11.70 -4.84
CA ILE A 33 16.83 -11.55 -3.66
C ILE A 33 17.15 -12.90 -3.02
N TYR A 34 18.40 -13.05 -2.57
CA TYR A 34 18.84 -14.24 -1.85
C TYR A 34 19.10 -14.01 -0.37
N TYR A 35 19.18 -12.76 0.10
CA TYR A 35 19.09 -12.43 1.51
C TYR A 35 18.26 -11.16 1.74
N ALA A 36 17.55 -11.16 2.84
CA ALA A 36 16.87 -9.98 3.37
C ALA A 36 16.94 -10.03 4.89
N GLY A 37 17.04 -8.87 5.53
CA GLY A 37 17.13 -8.76 6.97
C GLY A 37 16.77 -7.39 7.49
N GLU A 38 16.61 -7.29 8.79
CA GLU A 38 16.27 -6.09 9.52
C GLU A 38 17.25 -5.83 10.65
N ILE A 39 17.69 -4.60 10.80
CA ILE A 39 18.49 -4.17 11.94
C ILE A 39 17.53 -3.66 13.02
N LYS A 40 17.48 -4.37 14.14
CA LYS A 40 16.71 -3.98 15.33
C LYS A 40 17.65 -3.51 16.43
N THR A 41 17.33 -2.37 17.03
CA THR A 41 18.00 -1.90 18.24
C THR A 41 17.22 -2.42 19.43
N ILE A 42 17.78 -3.38 20.15
CA ILE A 42 17.14 -4.05 21.29
C ILE A 42 17.94 -3.82 22.58
N PRO A 43 17.30 -3.78 23.74
CA PRO A 43 18.00 -3.75 25.01
C PRO A 43 18.67 -5.10 25.30
N ILE A 44 19.80 -5.08 26.02
CA ILE A 44 20.57 -6.28 26.39
C ILE A 44 19.69 -7.32 27.11
N ASN A 45 18.75 -6.88 27.92
CA ASN A 45 17.84 -7.76 28.65
C ASN A 45 16.93 -8.56 27.71
N GLU A 46 16.53 -7.98 26.59
CA GLU A 46 15.74 -8.67 25.56
C GLU A 46 16.60 -9.69 24.82
N LEU A 47 17.83 -9.32 24.49
CA LEU A 47 18.80 -10.25 23.91
C LEU A 47 19.03 -11.47 24.82
N LYS A 48 19.16 -11.28 26.14
CA LYS A 48 19.29 -12.38 27.11
C LYS A 48 18.05 -13.25 27.18
N ARG A 49 16.85 -12.66 27.03
CA ARG A 49 15.59 -13.41 26.99
C ARG A 49 15.49 -14.29 25.75
N GLU A 50 15.90 -13.77 24.61
CA GLU A 50 15.88 -14.49 23.33
C GLU A 50 16.96 -15.58 23.26
N PHE A 51 18.16 -15.29 23.82
CA PHE A 51 19.29 -16.21 23.84
C PHE A 51 19.72 -16.53 25.28
N PRO A 52 19.00 -17.39 26.00
CA PRO A 52 19.26 -17.68 27.42
C PRO A 52 20.60 -18.38 27.68
N ASN A 53 21.20 -18.98 26.65
CA ASN A 53 22.48 -19.73 26.74
C ASN A 53 23.71 -18.82 26.73
N MET A 54 23.56 -17.51 26.56
CA MET A 54 24.67 -16.55 26.59
C MET A 54 25.22 -16.39 28.02
N SER A 55 26.55 -16.41 28.11
CA SER A 55 27.23 -16.18 29.40
C SER A 55 27.15 -14.70 29.81
N GLN A 56 27.27 -14.45 31.10
CA GLN A 56 27.24 -13.06 31.59
C GLN A 56 28.47 -12.26 31.13
N GLU A 57 29.63 -12.93 31.00
CA GLU A 57 30.86 -12.31 30.49
C GLU A 57 30.70 -11.85 29.05
N GLU A 58 30.05 -12.66 28.22
CA GLU A 58 29.72 -12.27 26.83
C GLU A 58 28.79 -11.08 26.73
N LEU A 59 27.78 -11.01 27.60
CA LEU A 59 26.85 -9.87 27.66
C LEU A 59 27.56 -8.58 28.11
N GLU A 60 28.51 -8.69 29.05
CA GLU A 60 29.33 -7.56 29.48
C GLU A 60 30.30 -7.09 28.39
N GLU A 61 30.89 -8.01 27.63
CA GLU A 61 31.74 -7.68 26.49
C GLU A 61 30.94 -6.92 25.40
N ILE A 62 29.75 -7.40 25.09
CA ILE A 62 28.84 -6.75 24.13
C ILE A 62 28.44 -5.36 24.62
N SER A 63 28.16 -5.20 25.92
CA SER A 63 27.75 -3.92 26.51
C SER A 63 28.86 -2.86 26.49
N LYS A 64 30.12 -3.27 26.50
CA LYS A 64 31.29 -2.38 26.46
C LYS A 64 31.59 -1.86 25.06
N GLN A 65 31.02 -2.46 24.03
CA GLN A 65 31.29 -2.03 22.65
C GLN A 65 30.42 -0.82 22.31
N PRO A 66 31.00 0.22 21.71
CA PRO A 66 30.21 1.35 21.27
C PRO A 66 29.19 0.88 20.21
N ASN A 67 27.95 1.30 20.34
CA ASN A 67 26.93 1.14 19.31
C ASN A 67 27.42 1.83 18.04
N ASN A 68 28.13 1.12 17.20
CA ASN A 68 28.47 1.56 15.86
C ASN A 68 27.24 1.36 15.00
N THR A 69 26.30 2.29 15.14
CA THR A 69 25.19 2.41 14.21
C THR A 69 25.78 2.69 12.84
N ALA A 70 25.95 1.63 12.06
CA ALA A 70 26.37 1.72 10.66
C ALA A 70 25.34 2.49 9.80
N ILE A 71 24.20 2.82 10.37
CA ILE A 71 23.15 3.61 9.75
C ILE A 71 23.32 5.05 10.23
N PRO A 72 23.56 6.02 9.32
CA PRO A 72 23.55 7.43 9.66
C PRO A 72 22.12 7.82 10.02
N ASN A 73 21.79 7.62 11.28
CA ASN A 73 20.43 7.73 11.74
C ASN A 73 20.09 9.15 12.15
N THR A 74 18.93 9.59 11.73
CA THR A 74 18.08 10.60 12.36
C THR A 74 17.95 10.42 13.90
N ARG A 75 18.22 9.23 14.44
CA ARG A 75 18.38 8.95 15.87
C ARG A 75 19.58 9.67 16.52
N ALA A 76 20.60 10.05 15.75
CA ALA A 76 21.69 10.89 16.27
C ALA A 76 21.22 12.26 16.78
N LEU A 77 20.07 12.73 16.37
CA LEU A 77 19.42 13.94 16.89
C LEU A 77 18.76 13.74 18.28
N TYR A 78 18.49 12.49 18.65
CA TYR A 78 17.91 12.11 19.96
C TYR A 78 18.92 11.37 20.84
N ASN A 79 20.21 11.61 20.64
CA ASN A 79 21.31 10.98 21.38
C ASN A 79 21.21 11.22 22.89
N GLN A 80 20.44 10.37 23.52
CA GLN A 80 20.89 9.77 24.76
C GLN A 80 21.46 8.41 24.35
N SER A 81 22.78 8.27 24.33
CA SER A 81 23.46 6.99 24.20
C SER A 81 23.07 6.13 25.39
N ASP A 82 22.00 5.38 25.25
CA ASP A 82 21.67 4.35 26.20
C ASP A 82 22.64 3.19 25.96
N ASN A 83 23.67 3.06 26.80
CA ASN A 83 24.70 2.04 26.71
C ASN A 83 24.13 0.60 26.83
N ASN A 84 22.82 0.49 27.09
CA ASN A 84 22.15 -0.79 27.22
C ASN A 84 21.44 -1.26 25.92
N GLN A 85 21.54 -0.51 24.84
CA GLN A 85 20.94 -0.87 23.54
C GLN A 85 22.01 -1.40 22.59
N ILE A 86 21.64 -2.44 21.85
CA ILE A 86 22.52 -3.14 20.91
C ILE A 86 21.81 -3.26 19.58
N ASP A 87 22.54 -3.04 18.48
CA ASP A 87 22.05 -3.26 17.15
C ASP A 87 22.27 -4.71 16.72
N VAL A 88 21.18 -5.39 16.43
CA VAL A 88 21.15 -6.80 16.02
C VAL A 88 20.55 -6.92 14.63
N LEU A 89 21.22 -7.62 13.74
CA LEU A 89 20.73 -7.94 12.42
C LEU A 89 20.04 -9.31 12.44
N TYR A 90 18.73 -9.32 12.21
CA TYR A 90 17.94 -10.51 11.94
C TYR A 90 17.83 -10.66 10.43
N PHE A 91 18.24 -11.80 9.89
CA PHE A 91 18.23 -11.98 8.45
C PHE A 91 17.87 -13.39 8.02
N ASN A 92 17.30 -13.49 6.83
CA ASN A 92 17.08 -14.74 6.14
C ASN A 92 18.02 -14.82 4.93
N TYR A 93 18.55 -16.01 4.69
CA TYR A 93 19.44 -16.29 3.57
C TYR A 93 18.91 -17.49 2.79
N LYS A 94 18.65 -17.30 1.50
CA LYS A 94 18.17 -18.33 0.58
C LYS A 94 19.34 -19.00 -0.13
N THR A 95 19.36 -20.32 -0.12
CA THR A 95 20.36 -21.12 -0.82
C THR A 95 19.74 -22.40 -1.37
N TYR A 96 20.52 -23.22 -2.02
CA TYR A 96 20.09 -24.48 -2.60
C TYR A 96 20.65 -25.64 -1.82
N MET A 97 19.82 -26.66 -1.64
CA MET A 97 20.23 -27.96 -1.10
C MET A 97 19.88 -29.04 -2.11
N ASN A 98 20.82 -29.96 -2.33
CA ASN A 98 20.59 -31.08 -3.24
C ASN A 98 20.06 -32.27 -2.44
N GLU A 99 18.85 -32.71 -2.80
CA GLU A 99 18.31 -33.96 -2.32
C GLU A 99 18.66 -35.08 -3.32
N VAL A 100 19.34 -36.11 -2.86
CA VAL A 100 19.73 -37.25 -3.67
C VAL A 100 18.93 -38.46 -3.25
N TYR A 101 18.19 -39.03 -4.21
CA TYR A 101 17.39 -40.22 -4.01
C TYR A 101 18.01 -41.39 -4.77
N LYS A 102 18.17 -42.52 -4.08
CA LYS A 102 18.47 -43.81 -4.69
C LYS A 102 17.17 -44.58 -4.84
N ILE A 103 16.73 -44.79 -6.04
CA ILE A 103 15.57 -45.64 -6.37
C ILE A 103 16.11 -47.02 -6.67
N LYS A 104 15.72 -48.03 -5.87
CA LYS A 104 16.08 -49.41 -6.08
C LYS A 104 14.85 -50.25 -6.40
N GLU A 105 14.87 -50.95 -7.51
CA GLU A 105 13.86 -51.96 -7.81
C GLU A 105 14.16 -53.24 -7.02
N THR A 106 13.14 -53.74 -6.33
CA THR A 106 13.23 -55.01 -5.59
C THR A 106 12.94 -56.16 -6.55
N ALA A 107 13.39 -57.36 -6.22
CA ALA A 107 13.13 -58.56 -7.01
C ALA A 107 11.65 -58.88 -7.25
N THR A 108 10.76 -58.24 -6.52
CA THR A 108 9.28 -58.30 -6.64
C THR A 108 8.71 -57.23 -7.52
N GLY A 109 9.50 -56.36 -8.16
CA GLY A 109 9.05 -55.25 -9.00
C GLY A 109 8.61 -53.98 -8.24
N ALA A 110 8.74 -53.96 -6.92
CA ALA A 110 8.44 -52.77 -6.12
C ALA A 110 9.66 -51.82 -6.04
N SER A 111 9.47 -50.51 -6.26
CA SER A 111 10.52 -49.53 -6.11
C SER A 111 10.69 -49.07 -4.66
N LYS A 112 11.91 -49.12 -4.13
CA LYS A 112 12.29 -48.60 -2.82
C LYS A 112 13.10 -47.34 -3.00
N ILE A 113 12.63 -46.21 -2.45
CA ILE A 113 13.30 -44.91 -2.47
C ILE A 113 14.10 -44.75 -1.17
N LEU A 114 15.36 -44.43 -1.28
CA LEU A 114 16.27 -44.18 -0.15
C LEU A 114 16.90 -42.79 -0.34
N VAL A 115 16.74 -41.92 0.65
CA VAL A 115 17.44 -40.65 0.71
C VAL A 115 18.91 -40.90 0.96
N LYS A 116 19.75 -40.23 0.19
CA LYS A 116 21.23 -40.32 0.28
C LYS A 116 21.80 -38.92 0.46
N ASP A 117 23.02 -38.89 0.92
CA ASP A 117 23.82 -37.68 1.06
C ASP A 117 24.16 -37.09 -0.33
N ASP A 118 24.41 -35.80 -0.40
CA ASP A 118 24.74 -35.06 -1.62
C ASP A 118 25.96 -35.63 -2.34
N THR A 119 26.93 -36.14 -1.56
CA THR A 119 28.15 -36.75 -2.06
C THR A 119 27.96 -38.15 -2.63
N PHE A 120 26.76 -38.74 -2.56
CA PHE A 120 26.53 -40.11 -3.03
C PHE A 120 26.66 -40.21 -4.55
N ASN A 121 27.67 -41.00 -4.98
CA ASN A 121 27.82 -41.47 -6.34
C ASN A 121 27.75 -43.00 -6.37
N PRO A 122 26.92 -43.60 -7.24
CA PRO A 122 26.91 -45.03 -7.39
C PRO A 122 28.28 -45.50 -7.93
N PRO A 123 28.80 -46.65 -7.43
CA PRO A 123 30.04 -47.23 -7.96
C PRO A 123 29.89 -47.49 -9.46
N ALA A 124 30.92 -47.18 -10.24
CA ALA A 124 30.92 -47.32 -11.71
C ALA A 124 30.78 -48.78 -12.20
N GLU A 125 31.06 -49.74 -11.32
CA GLU A 125 31.07 -51.19 -11.64
C GLU A 125 29.67 -51.83 -11.63
N VAL A 126 28.62 -51.10 -11.30
CA VAL A 126 27.28 -51.69 -11.17
C VAL A 126 26.40 -51.26 -12.33
N LEU A 127 26.85 -51.48 -13.55
CA LEU A 127 26.09 -51.30 -14.79
C LEU A 127 24.82 -52.18 -14.88
N ASP A 128 24.76 -53.24 -14.06
CA ASP A 128 23.63 -54.18 -14.02
C ASP A 128 22.78 -54.05 -12.75
N SER A 129 22.94 -52.95 -12.00
CA SER A 129 22.16 -52.75 -10.79
C SER A 129 20.85 -52.02 -11.09
N ASN A 130 19.72 -52.63 -10.68
CA ASN A 130 18.37 -52.10 -10.72
C ASN A 130 18.22 -50.88 -9.80
N PHE A 131 19.07 -49.87 -9.90
CA PHE A 131 18.91 -48.65 -9.15
C PHE A 131 19.23 -47.40 -10.00
N GLU A 132 18.45 -46.38 -9.82
CA GLU A 132 18.57 -45.08 -10.43
C GLU A 132 18.94 -44.03 -9.38
N LYS A 133 19.84 -43.10 -9.72
CA LYS A 133 20.14 -41.94 -8.93
C LYS A 133 19.30 -40.76 -9.48
N VAL A 134 18.41 -40.23 -8.66
CA VAL A 134 17.68 -39.02 -8.98
C VAL A 134 18.13 -37.93 -8.02
N SER A 135 18.59 -36.80 -8.54
CA SER A 135 18.98 -35.65 -7.75
C SER A 135 18.02 -34.52 -8.04
N ARG A 136 17.55 -33.88 -6.98
CA ARG A 136 16.69 -32.70 -7.04
C ARG A 136 17.33 -31.58 -6.24
N SER A 137 17.43 -30.39 -6.83
CA SER A 137 17.85 -29.16 -6.15
C SER A 137 16.64 -28.44 -5.62
N ILE A 138 16.59 -28.17 -4.33
CA ILE A 138 15.53 -27.42 -3.69
C ILE A 138 16.07 -26.16 -3.03
N GLU A 139 15.32 -25.09 -3.07
CA GLU A 139 15.64 -23.89 -2.30
C GLU A 139 15.37 -24.11 -0.83
N VAL A 140 16.27 -23.63 0.02
CA VAL A 140 16.15 -23.64 1.48
C VAL A 140 16.45 -22.27 2.04
N LEU A 141 15.82 -21.95 3.16
CA LEU A 141 15.98 -20.70 3.86
C LEU A 141 16.72 -20.94 5.16
N TYR A 142 17.78 -20.16 5.41
CA TYR A 142 18.48 -20.11 6.68
C TYR A 142 18.10 -18.84 7.44
N GLU A 143 18.02 -18.96 8.76
CA GLU A 143 17.80 -17.84 9.67
C GLU A 143 19.10 -17.53 10.40
N GLY A 144 19.47 -16.26 10.40
CA GLY A 144 20.65 -15.77 11.06
C GLY A 144 20.35 -14.59 11.97
N VAL A 145 21.06 -14.53 13.10
CA VAL A 145 21.04 -13.40 14.03
C VAL A 145 22.49 -13.00 14.31
N LEU A 146 22.83 -11.78 13.92
CA LEU A 146 24.18 -11.23 14.01
C LEU A 146 24.19 -9.95 14.84
N ILE A 147 25.06 -9.88 15.84
CA ILE A 147 25.29 -8.63 16.57
C ILE A 147 26.22 -7.73 15.75
N LEU A 148 25.74 -6.55 15.42
CA LEU A 148 26.55 -5.55 14.74
C LEU A 148 27.60 -4.98 15.71
N GLY A 149 28.80 -4.72 15.22
CA GLY A 149 29.91 -4.27 16.06
C GLY A 149 30.82 -5.40 16.52
N THR A 150 30.31 -6.43 17.19
CA THR A 150 31.11 -7.60 17.59
C THR A 150 31.33 -8.60 16.48
N LYS A 151 30.51 -8.55 15.44
CA LYS A 151 30.43 -9.58 14.38
C LYS A 151 30.17 -10.99 14.91
N LYS A 152 29.54 -11.08 16.08
CA LYS A 152 29.20 -12.37 16.71
C LYS A 152 27.89 -12.87 16.11
N LEU A 153 27.94 -14.08 15.53
CA LEU A 153 26.77 -14.78 15.03
C LEU A 153 26.14 -15.57 16.19
N LEU A 154 24.90 -15.21 16.56
CA LEU A 154 24.17 -15.85 17.66
C LEU A 154 23.36 -17.05 17.20
N LYS A 155 22.75 -16.95 16.02
CA LYS A 155 21.92 -17.99 15.41
C LYS A 155 22.29 -18.14 13.95
N TRP A 156 22.44 -19.37 13.51
CA TRP A 156 22.56 -19.74 12.11
C TRP A 156 22.05 -21.16 11.94
N GLU A 157 20.81 -21.29 11.54
CA GLU A 157 20.17 -22.59 11.37
C GLU A 157 19.20 -22.57 10.20
N MET A 158 18.88 -23.73 9.68
CA MET A 158 17.87 -23.86 8.63
C MET A 158 16.50 -23.56 9.23
N ALA A 159 15.75 -22.67 8.58
CA ALA A 159 14.42 -22.29 9.02
C ALA A 159 13.49 -23.50 9.04
N THR A 160 12.80 -23.72 10.16
CA THR A 160 11.87 -24.83 10.31
C THR A 160 10.58 -24.63 9.56
N ASN A 161 10.13 -23.37 9.43
CA ASN A 161 8.85 -22.98 8.83
C ASN A 161 9.06 -22.25 7.51
N MET A 162 9.49 -22.96 6.47
CA MET A 162 9.66 -22.38 5.14
C MET A 162 8.34 -22.30 4.42
N MET A 163 8.03 -21.10 3.87
CA MET A 163 6.86 -20.91 3.02
C MET A 163 7.16 -21.39 1.60
N ARG A 164 6.52 -22.50 1.21
CA ARG A 164 6.67 -23.08 -0.12
C ARG A 164 5.38 -22.92 -0.92
N PRO A 165 5.45 -22.32 -2.14
CA PRO A 165 4.30 -22.31 -3.03
C PRO A 165 3.87 -23.72 -3.38
N LYS A 166 2.58 -24.01 -3.38
CA LYS A 166 2.07 -25.34 -3.72
C LYS A 166 2.30 -25.70 -5.19
N SER A 167 2.31 -24.70 -6.07
CA SER A 167 2.63 -24.84 -7.50
C SER A 167 4.06 -25.32 -7.75
N ASP A 168 5.01 -24.93 -6.90
CA ASP A 168 6.41 -25.30 -7.01
C ASP A 168 7.06 -25.47 -5.64
N SER A 169 6.98 -26.65 -5.10
CA SER A 169 7.57 -27.01 -3.79
C SER A 169 9.09 -26.96 -3.76
N SER A 170 9.76 -26.79 -4.90
CA SER A 170 11.21 -26.60 -4.96
C SER A 170 11.65 -25.19 -4.59
N LYS A 171 10.74 -24.21 -4.64
CA LYS A 171 10.99 -22.81 -4.32
C LYS A 171 10.59 -22.47 -2.89
N VAL A 172 11.23 -21.44 -2.34
CA VAL A 172 10.92 -20.90 -1.02
C VAL A 172 10.65 -19.39 -1.14
N LYS A 173 9.57 -18.92 -0.52
CA LYS A 173 9.33 -17.49 -0.34
C LYS A 173 10.12 -16.95 0.84
N MET A 174 10.61 -15.73 0.71
CA MET A 174 11.22 -15.01 1.82
C MET A 174 10.16 -14.64 2.88
N ASN A 175 10.60 -14.47 4.14
CA ASN A 175 9.73 -13.95 5.21
C ASN A 175 9.54 -12.43 5.14
N TYR A 176 10.04 -11.78 4.09
CA TYR A 176 9.97 -10.35 3.87
C TYR A 176 9.22 -10.08 2.57
N ALA A 177 8.18 -9.28 2.64
CA ALA A 177 7.51 -8.71 1.47
C ALA A 177 8.05 -7.29 1.26
N ILE A 178 8.71 -7.07 0.11
CA ILE A 178 9.42 -5.82 -0.19
C ILE A 178 9.00 -5.35 -1.59
N VAL A 179 8.79 -4.05 -1.73
CA VAL A 179 8.50 -3.44 -3.02
C VAL A 179 9.11 -2.03 -3.09
N ALA A 180 9.73 -1.71 -4.21
CA ALA A 180 10.23 -0.37 -4.50
C ALA A 180 9.78 0.04 -5.91
N PRO A 181 8.74 0.87 -6.05
CA PRO A 181 8.14 1.19 -7.35
C PRO A 181 9.11 1.93 -8.29
N ARG A 182 10.15 2.55 -7.75
CA ARG A 182 11.17 3.27 -8.51
C ARG A 182 12.56 2.73 -8.19
N LEU A 183 12.85 1.58 -8.75
CA LEU A 183 14.16 0.96 -8.72
C LEU A 183 14.83 1.13 -10.08
N TYR A 184 16.04 1.65 -10.11
CA TYR A 184 16.85 1.76 -11.31
C TYR A 184 18.29 1.37 -11.02
N LYS A 185 18.79 0.34 -11.69
CA LYS A 185 20.14 -0.22 -11.49
C LYS A 185 20.48 -0.44 -10.00
N GLY A 186 19.59 -1.09 -9.28
CA GLY A 186 19.74 -1.37 -7.85
C GLY A 186 19.65 -0.17 -6.91
N ARG A 187 19.36 1.05 -7.42
CA ARG A 187 19.16 2.27 -6.60
C ARG A 187 17.68 2.59 -6.50
N ILE A 188 17.21 2.73 -5.28
CA ILE A 188 15.85 3.17 -5.00
C ILE A 188 15.82 4.70 -5.07
N GLU A 189 14.98 5.25 -5.92
CA GLU A 189 14.72 6.68 -6.01
C GLU A 189 13.48 7.05 -5.20
N SER A 190 13.70 7.81 -4.12
CA SER A 190 12.62 8.36 -3.31
C SER A 190 11.91 9.50 -4.03
N LEU A 191 10.57 9.50 -4.01
CA LEU A 191 9.76 10.63 -4.47
C LEU A 191 10.06 11.89 -3.64
N VAL A 192 10.21 11.72 -2.32
CA VAL A 192 10.57 12.81 -1.40
C VAL A 192 11.95 13.38 -1.75
N GLY A 193 12.95 12.52 -2.01
CA GLY A 193 14.29 12.99 -2.42
C GLY A 193 14.28 13.86 -3.67
N ARG A 194 13.36 13.64 -4.59
CA ARG A 194 13.22 14.44 -5.82
C ARG A 194 12.61 15.83 -5.58
N ILE A 195 11.80 15.99 -4.54
CA ILE A 195 11.14 17.27 -4.22
C ILE A 195 11.88 18.08 -3.15
N THR A 196 12.83 17.49 -2.44
CA THR A 196 13.56 18.13 -1.33
C THR A 196 14.16 19.46 -1.76
N GLY A 197 14.81 19.53 -2.93
CA GLY A 197 15.40 20.78 -3.42
C GLY A 197 14.36 21.90 -3.64
N PHE A 198 13.15 21.58 -4.08
CA PHE A 198 12.08 22.57 -4.23
C PHE A 198 11.52 22.98 -2.87
N ALA A 199 11.41 22.05 -1.91
CA ALA A 199 11.00 22.35 -0.54
C ALA A 199 11.99 23.29 0.15
N ASP A 200 13.28 23.08 -0.01
CA ASP A 200 14.34 23.97 0.50
C ASP A 200 14.22 25.39 -0.10
N MET A 201 13.91 25.49 -1.39
CA MET A 201 13.71 26.78 -2.05
C MET A 201 12.42 27.48 -1.57
N ILE A 202 11.39 26.73 -1.23
CA ILE A 202 10.16 27.27 -0.61
C ILE A 202 10.50 27.87 0.76
N GLN A 203 11.23 27.12 1.61
CA GLN A 203 11.66 27.61 2.92
C GLN A 203 12.53 28.87 2.81
N LEU A 204 13.51 28.87 1.91
CA LEU A 204 14.37 30.03 1.66
C LEU A 204 13.57 31.24 1.20
N THR A 205 12.61 31.04 0.31
CA THR A 205 11.70 32.10 -0.18
C THR A 205 10.84 32.64 0.94
N HIS A 206 10.32 31.78 1.80
CA HIS A 206 9.55 32.18 2.97
C HIS A 206 10.38 33.00 3.97
N LEU A 207 11.61 32.58 4.27
CA LEU A 207 12.55 33.35 5.11
C LEU A 207 12.84 34.73 4.51
N LYS A 208 13.06 34.82 3.19
CA LYS A 208 13.24 36.09 2.50
C LYS A 208 12.00 36.98 2.58
N LEU A 209 10.80 36.38 2.46
CA LEU A 209 9.55 37.10 2.62
C LEU A 209 9.45 37.70 4.03
N GLN A 210 9.75 36.93 5.08
CA GLN A 210 9.76 37.42 6.46
C GLN A 210 10.79 38.56 6.65
N GLN A 211 11.95 38.44 6.06
CA GLN A 211 12.97 39.50 6.10
C GLN A 211 12.52 40.80 5.38
N VAL A 212 11.84 40.68 4.24
CA VAL A 212 11.28 41.84 3.56
C VAL A 212 10.19 42.46 4.44
N MET A 213 9.27 41.66 4.97
CA MET A 213 8.20 42.17 5.85
C MET A 213 8.75 42.84 7.11
N SER A 214 9.77 42.29 7.75
CA SER A 214 10.39 42.88 8.95
C SER A 214 11.13 44.19 8.66
N ARG A 215 11.53 44.40 7.39
CA ARG A 215 12.20 45.64 6.96
C ARG A 215 11.26 46.64 6.27
N MET A 216 9.99 46.26 6.08
CA MET A 216 9.00 47.21 5.57
C MET A 216 8.69 48.22 6.66
N ILE A 217 9.23 49.41 6.46
CA ILE A 217 8.88 50.58 7.24
C ILE A 217 7.67 51.21 6.55
N PRO A 218 6.65 51.62 7.29
CA PRO A 218 5.57 52.43 6.69
C PRO A 218 6.19 53.62 5.91
N ASP A 219 5.53 54.01 4.82
CA ASP A 219 5.98 55.13 4.05
C ASP A 219 6.25 56.33 4.98
N GLY A 220 7.46 56.77 4.96
CA GLY A 220 7.94 57.86 5.81
C GLY A 220 7.95 59.15 5.05
N VAL A 221 7.94 60.25 5.76
CA VAL A 221 8.11 61.57 5.20
C VAL A 221 9.42 62.18 5.67
N TYR A 222 10.15 62.75 4.76
CA TYR A 222 11.30 63.59 5.10
C TYR A 222 10.80 65.02 5.35
N LEU A 223 11.05 65.51 6.56
CA LEU A 223 10.67 66.83 6.99
C LEU A 223 11.91 67.72 7.00
N ASP A 224 11.90 68.75 6.20
CA ASP A 224 12.89 69.80 6.34
C ASP A 224 12.39 70.78 7.43
N ALA A 225 13.05 70.69 8.60
CA ALA A 225 12.65 71.47 9.76
C ALA A 225 12.75 72.99 9.52
N ASP A 226 13.75 73.42 8.78
CA ASP A 226 13.96 74.84 8.44
C ASP A 226 12.90 75.29 7.40
N GLY A 227 12.62 74.44 6.39
CA GLY A 227 11.63 74.74 5.36
C GLY A 227 10.21 74.79 5.90
N ILE A 228 9.87 74.01 6.96
CA ILE A 228 8.57 74.05 7.63
C ILE A 228 8.43 75.31 8.50
N ALA A 229 9.52 75.70 9.18
CA ALA A 229 9.51 76.91 10.01
C ALA A 229 9.32 78.20 9.19
N GLU A 230 9.62 78.18 7.90
CA GLU A 230 9.41 79.31 6.98
C GLU A 230 8.00 79.33 6.38
N VAL A 231 7.17 78.27 6.58
CA VAL A 231 5.80 78.22 6.05
C VAL A 231 4.85 79.10 6.90
N ASP A 232 4.61 80.32 6.45
CA ASP A 232 3.66 81.23 7.06
C ASP A 232 2.23 80.98 6.54
N LEU A 233 1.28 80.81 7.45
CA LEU A 233 -0.16 80.68 7.18
C LEU A 233 -0.87 81.97 6.75
N GLY A 234 -0.15 83.07 6.68
CA GLY A 234 -0.70 84.38 6.35
C GLY A 234 -1.16 85.18 7.53
N ASN A 235 -1.09 84.65 8.77
CA ASN A 235 -1.45 85.28 10.00
C ASN A 235 -0.24 85.68 10.88
N GLY A 236 0.98 85.59 10.32
CA GLY A 236 2.19 85.85 11.10
C GLY A 236 2.55 84.74 12.10
N THR A 237 1.89 83.59 12.00
CA THR A 237 2.19 82.40 12.78
C THR A 237 2.75 81.29 11.89
N ASN A 238 3.95 80.81 12.20
CA ASN A 238 4.57 79.72 11.46
C ASN A 238 4.13 78.36 12.06
N TYR A 239 4.01 77.33 11.22
CA TYR A 239 3.76 75.96 11.69
C TYR A 239 4.93 75.46 12.54
N SER A 240 4.57 74.81 13.67
CA SER A 240 5.57 73.91 14.27
C SER A 240 5.74 72.66 13.40
N PRO A 241 6.91 72.05 13.29
CA PRO A 241 7.11 70.82 12.52
C PRO A 241 6.16 69.72 12.90
N GLN A 242 5.76 69.69 14.18
CA GLN A 242 4.84 68.67 14.73
C GLN A 242 3.36 68.89 14.30
N GLU A 243 2.92 70.18 14.18
CA GLU A 243 1.59 70.52 13.66
C GLU A 243 1.49 70.27 12.17
N ALA A 244 2.53 70.55 11.38
CA ALA A 244 2.58 70.23 9.98
C ALA A 244 2.54 68.74 9.70
N LEU A 245 3.23 67.96 10.53
CA LEU A 245 3.18 66.50 10.47
C LEU A 245 1.81 65.93 10.79
N ASN A 246 1.16 66.44 11.85
CA ASN A 246 -0.18 66.02 12.23
C ASN A 246 -1.19 66.37 11.14
N MET A 247 -1.07 67.53 10.53
CA MET A 247 -1.96 67.97 9.45
C MET A 247 -1.76 67.08 8.21
N PHE A 248 -0.51 66.72 7.86
CA PHE A 248 -0.24 65.80 6.77
C PHE A 248 -0.85 64.42 7.01
N PHE A 249 -0.74 63.83 8.21
CA PHE A 249 -1.34 62.53 8.53
C PHE A 249 -2.86 62.59 8.60
N GLN A 250 -3.45 63.72 8.96
CA GLN A 250 -4.90 63.85 9.05
C GLN A 250 -5.58 64.20 7.71
N THR A 251 -4.96 65.03 6.90
CA THR A 251 -5.57 65.56 5.66
C THR A 251 -4.87 65.13 4.38
N GLY A 252 -3.67 64.49 4.50
CA GLY A 252 -2.83 64.13 3.36
C GLY A 252 -2.22 65.34 2.62
N SER A 253 -2.37 66.52 3.16
CA SER A 253 -1.93 67.75 2.51
C SER A 253 -1.34 68.74 3.49
N ILE A 254 -0.36 69.55 3.03
CA ILE A 254 0.12 70.71 3.76
C ILE A 254 -0.10 71.93 2.88
N VAL A 255 -0.68 72.96 3.46
CA VAL A 255 -0.92 74.23 2.78
C VAL A 255 0.20 75.19 3.14
N GLY A 256 0.98 75.66 2.15
CA GLY A 256 2.08 76.60 2.29
C GLY A 256 1.95 77.77 1.34
N ARG A 257 2.64 78.86 1.62
CA ARG A 257 2.73 80.02 0.72
C ARG A 257 3.77 79.79 -0.38
N SER A 258 3.43 80.19 -1.59
CA SER A 258 4.33 80.17 -2.74
C SER A 258 5.25 81.38 -2.81
N LEU A 259 5.03 82.38 -1.97
CA LEU A 259 5.82 83.62 -1.92
C LEU A 259 6.38 83.79 -0.50
N THR A 260 7.62 84.24 -0.41
CA THR A 260 8.27 84.67 0.84
C THR A 260 7.67 85.98 1.33
N SER A 261 7.90 86.34 2.62
CA SER A 261 7.44 87.58 3.20
C SER A 261 7.91 88.82 2.45
N ASP A 262 9.01 88.69 1.71
CA ASP A 262 9.61 89.78 0.87
C ASP A 262 9.07 89.80 -0.56
N GLY A 263 8.12 88.94 -0.91
CA GLY A 263 7.45 88.89 -2.21
C GLY A 263 8.17 88.06 -3.28
N ASP A 264 9.27 87.45 -2.95
CA ASP A 264 10.01 86.58 -3.85
C ASP A 264 9.38 85.15 -3.89
N MET A 265 9.48 84.46 -5.04
CA MET A 265 9.03 83.09 -5.15
C MET A 265 9.92 82.19 -4.26
N ASN A 266 9.24 81.40 -3.45
CA ASN A 266 9.91 80.41 -2.63
C ASN A 266 10.70 79.44 -3.54
N PRO A 267 12.02 79.35 -3.42
CA PRO A 267 12.86 78.61 -4.37
C PRO A 267 12.62 77.12 -4.26
N GLY A 268 11.48 76.63 -4.73
CA GLY A 268 11.24 75.23 -5.10
C GLY A 268 11.62 74.11 -4.07
N LYS A 269 11.87 74.48 -2.83
CA LYS A 269 12.06 73.48 -1.76
C LYS A 269 10.69 72.95 -1.34
N VAL A 270 10.49 71.66 -1.56
CA VAL A 270 9.33 70.94 -1.04
C VAL A 270 9.64 70.63 0.42
N PRO A 271 8.95 71.30 1.39
CA PRO A 271 9.25 71.13 2.82
C PRO A 271 8.96 69.74 3.36
N ILE A 272 8.17 68.97 2.62
CA ILE A 272 7.87 67.57 2.90
C ILE A 272 8.08 66.77 1.64
N GLN A 273 8.96 65.78 1.74
CA GLN A 273 9.21 64.82 0.67
C GLN A 273 8.82 63.43 1.17
N GLU A 274 7.96 62.77 0.45
CA GLU A 274 7.61 61.37 0.71
C GLU A 274 8.84 60.51 0.42
N ILE A 275 9.27 59.80 1.45
CA ILE A 275 10.28 58.74 1.29
C ILE A 275 9.45 57.51 0.91
N ALA A 276 9.26 57.32 -0.41
CA ALA A 276 8.70 56.07 -0.87
C ALA A 276 9.60 54.94 -0.36
N SER A 277 9.10 54.10 0.51
CA SER A 277 9.82 52.90 0.94
C SER A 277 9.90 52.00 -0.29
N GLY A 278 11.06 52.18 -1.00
CA GLY A 278 11.23 51.70 -2.36
C GLY A 278 10.98 50.23 -2.48
N ASN A 279 9.96 49.81 -3.24
CA ASN A 279 9.75 48.48 -3.81
C ASN A 279 9.51 47.31 -2.85
N GLY A 280 9.21 47.52 -1.54
CA GLY A 280 8.90 46.43 -0.61
C GLY A 280 7.71 45.62 -1.09
N GLY A 281 6.65 46.27 -1.56
CA GLY A 281 5.46 45.58 -2.11
C GLY A 281 5.76 44.78 -3.38
N ALA A 282 6.51 45.35 -4.33
CA ALA A 282 6.89 44.64 -5.55
C ALA A 282 7.81 43.44 -5.28
N LYS A 283 8.79 43.58 -4.34
CA LYS A 283 9.64 42.47 -3.92
C LYS A 283 8.82 41.36 -3.24
N MET A 284 7.85 41.73 -2.40
CA MET A 284 6.95 40.78 -1.73
C MET A 284 6.12 40.01 -2.75
N GLN A 285 5.56 40.71 -3.73
CA GLN A 285 4.77 40.08 -4.80
C GLN A 285 5.64 39.11 -5.63
N THR A 286 6.86 39.48 -5.97
CA THR A 286 7.81 38.62 -6.68
C THR A 286 8.14 37.36 -5.85
N LEU A 287 8.35 37.49 -4.53
CA LEU A 287 8.62 36.36 -3.66
C LEU A 287 7.42 35.44 -3.53
N ILE A 288 6.20 35.97 -3.46
CA ILE A 288 4.96 35.18 -3.46
C ILE A 288 4.80 34.40 -4.78
N GLN A 289 5.08 35.03 -5.91
CA GLN A 289 5.07 34.35 -7.21
C GLN A 289 6.14 33.24 -7.26
N THR A 290 7.34 33.48 -6.74
CA THR A 290 8.41 32.49 -6.65
C THR A 290 8.02 31.33 -5.74
N TYR A 291 7.37 31.58 -4.61
CA TYR A 291 6.85 30.57 -3.70
C TYR A 291 5.83 29.67 -4.42
N ASN A 292 4.84 30.27 -5.10
CA ASN A 292 3.83 29.54 -5.85
C ASN A 292 4.45 28.75 -7.02
N TYR A 293 5.49 29.27 -7.68
CA TYR A 293 6.23 28.56 -8.71
C TYR A 293 6.85 27.27 -8.19
N TYR A 294 7.56 27.32 -7.06
CA TYR A 294 8.15 26.09 -6.47
C TYR A 294 7.09 25.11 -5.97
N LEU A 295 5.97 25.61 -5.47
CA LEU A 295 4.84 24.77 -5.07
C LEU A 295 4.24 24.04 -6.28
N GLN A 296 4.12 24.73 -7.42
CA GLN A 296 3.70 24.12 -8.67
C GLN A 296 4.73 23.09 -9.18
N MET A 297 6.04 23.36 -9.07
CA MET A 297 7.08 22.39 -9.43
C MET A 297 6.98 21.09 -8.60
N ILE A 298 6.67 21.19 -7.32
CA ILE A 298 6.40 19.99 -6.49
C ILE A 298 5.22 19.21 -7.04
N ARG A 299 4.12 19.88 -7.38
CA ARG A 299 2.93 19.25 -7.97
C ARG A 299 3.25 18.56 -9.30
N ASP A 300 3.99 19.23 -10.17
CA ASP A 300 4.39 18.69 -11.48
C ASP A 300 5.29 17.45 -11.36
N VAL A 301 6.25 17.47 -10.43
CA VAL A 301 7.16 16.33 -10.19
C VAL A 301 6.45 15.15 -9.55
N THR A 302 5.51 15.41 -8.64
CA THR A 302 4.76 14.35 -7.94
C THR A 302 3.59 13.82 -8.76
N GLY A 303 3.09 14.59 -9.72
CA GLY A 303 1.85 14.33 -10.45
C GLY A 303 0.59 14.55 -9.61
N LEU A 304 0.73 15.15 -8.42
CA LEU A 304 -0.40 15.54 -7.59
C LEU A 304 -0.95 16.89 -8.06
N ASN A 305 -2.25 16.96 -8.20
CA ASN A 305 -2.94 18.21 -8.55
C ASN A 305 -3.88 18.66 -7.42
N GLU A 306 -4.45 19.84 -7.58
CA GLU A 306 -5.35 20.44 -6.58
C GLU A 306 -6.57 19.59 -6.25
N ALA A 307 -7.03 18.76 -7.19
CA ALA A 307 -8.16 17.86 -6.95
C ALA A 307 -7.82 16.73 -5.94
N ARG A 308 -6.53 16.46 -5.70
CA ARG A 308 -6.08 15.39 -4.79
C ARG A 308 -5.36 15.88 -3.54
N ASP A 309 -4.85 17.10 -3.51
CA ASP A 309 -4.14 17.65 -2.34
C ASP A 309 -5.09 18.19 -1.25
N GLY A 310 -6.40 18.08 -1.47
CA GLY A 310 -7.43 18.56 -0.53
C GLY A 310 -7.70 20.05 -0.61
N SER A 311 -7.12 20.77 -1.58
CA SER A 311 -7.45 22.16 -1.84
C SER A 311 -8.87 22.29 -2.41
N THR A 312 -9.53 23.39 -2.11
CA THR A 312 -10.88 23.66 -2.63
C THR A 312 -10.79 23.92 -4.14
N PRO A 313 -11.46 23.13 -4.98
CA PRO A 313 -11.44 23.35 -6.42
C PRO A 313 -11.97 24.74 -6.79
N ASP A 314 -11.46 25.32 -7.88
CA ASP A 314 -11.98 26.57 -8.41
C ASP A 314 -13.49 26.43 -8.70
N LYS A 315 -14.29 27.35 -8.15
CA LYS A 315 -15.76 27.36 -8.31
C LYS A 315 -16.21 27.44 -9.77
N ASN A 316 -15.34 27.95 -10.63
CA ASN A 316 -15.61 28.13 -12.06
C ASN A 316 -15.11 26.98 -12.93
N ALA A 317 -14.41 26.01 -12.34
CA ALA A 317 -13.91 24.87 -13.11
C ALA A 317 -15.07 23.93 -13.48
N LEU A 318 -15.14 23.55 -14.75
CA LEU A 318 -16.10 22.57 -15.24
C LEU A 318 -15.86 21.21 -14.58
N VAL A 319 -16.95 20.58 -14.11
CA VAL A 319 -16.90 19.26 -13.44
C VAL A 319 -16.14 18.21 -14.28
N GLY A 320 -16.30 18.24 -15.62
CA GLY A 320 -15.58 17.36 -16.53
C GLY A 320 -14.08 17.58 -16.52
N VAL A 321 -13.61 18.81 -16.40
CA VAL A 321 -12.16 19.14 -16.30
C VAL A 321 -11.60 18.67 -14.97
N GLN A 322 -12.34 18.81 -13.87
CA GLN A 322 -11.92 18.33 -12.55
C GLN A 322 -11.82 16.79 -12.53
N LYS A 323 -12.81 16.08 -13.09
CA LYS A 323 -12.77 14.61 -13.23
C LYS A 323 -11.57 14.15 -14.06
N LEU A 324 -11.29 14.82 -15.19
CA LEU A 324 -10.14 14.53 -16.03
C LEU A 324 -8.81 14.80 -15.32
N ALA A 325 -8.72 15.90 -14.57
CA ALA A 325 -7.54 16.24 -13.77
C ALA A 325 -7.28 15.19 -12.67
N ALA A 326 -8.33 14.73 -11.98
CA ALA A 326 -8.24 13.66 -10.99
C ALA A 326 -7.81 12.34 -11.63
N ALA A 327 -8.37 11.97 -12.78
CA ALA A 327 -7.99 10.76 -13.51
C ALA A 327 -6.53 10.80 -13.97
N ASN A 328 -6.05 11.92 -14.49
CA ASN A 328 -4.65 12.10 -14.88
C ASN A 328 -3.70 11.98 -13.68
N SER A 329 -4.05 12.57 -12.54
CA SER A 329 -3.27 12.45 -11.31
C SER A 329 -3.26 11.01 -10.78
N ASN A 330 -4.37 10.28 -10.88
CA ASN A 330 -4.43 8.86 -10.55
C ASN A 330 -3.49 8.04 -11.44
N THR A 331 -3.42 8.35 -12.73
CA THR A 331 -2.50 7.69 -13.66
C THR A 331 -1.05 7.97 -13.32
N ALA A 332 -0.69 9.21 -12.97
CA ALA A 332 0.68 9.57 -12.57
C ALA A 332 1.17 8.83 -11.31
N THR A 333 0.26 8.59 -10.36
CA THR A 333 0.58 7.90 -9.09
C THR A 333 0.23 6.41 -9.10
N ARG A 334 -0.20 5.86 -10.23
CA ARG A 334 -0.65 4.46 -10.37
C ARG A 334 0.41 3.45 -9.91
N HIS A 335 1.68 3.70 -10.22
CA HIS A 335 2.78 2.83 -9.83
C HIS A 335 2.93 2.70 -8.30
N ILE A 336 2.63 3.75 -7.53
CA ILE A 336 2.64 3.72 -6.06
C ILE A 336 1.47 2.89 -5.53
N LEU A 337 0.26 3.09 -6.08
CA LEU A 337 -0.92 2.31 -5.70
C LEU A 337 -0.75 0.83 -6.03
N GLN A 338 -0.23 0.52 -7.22
CA GLN A 338 0.05 -0.86 -7.62
C GLN A 338 1.07 -1.52 -6.72
N SER A 339 2.10 -0.79 -6.28
CA SER A 339 3.09 -1.31 -5.32
C SER A 339 2.47 -1.62 -3.97
N GLY A 340 1.57 -0.76 -3.48
CA GLY A 340 0.82 -1.02 -2.24
C GLY A 340 -0.07 -2.26 -2.35
N LEU A 341 -0.79 -2.40 -3.46
CA LEU A 341 -1.61 -3.59 -3.73
C LEU A 341 -0.77 -4.85 -3.83
N PHE A 342 0.37 -4.79 -4.52
CA PHE A 342 1.29 -5.93 -4.63
C PHE A 342 1.83 -6.34 -3.25
N LEU A 343 2.31 -5.37 -2.44
CA LEU A 343 2.80 -5.63 -1.10
C LEU A 343 1.73 -6.31 -0.22
N THR A 344 0.50 -5.82 -0.31
CA THR A 344 -0.62 -6.40 0.45
C THR A 344 -0.95 -7.81 -0.05
N ALA A 345 -0.96 -8.05 -1.36
CA ALA A 345 -1.21 -9.36 -1.95
C ALA A 345 -0.12 -10.37 -1.56
N GLU A 346 1.15 -9.99 -1.65
CA GLU A 346 2.28 -10.84 -1.24
C GLU A 346 2.22 -11.18 0.25
N THR A 347 1.93 -10.18 1.10
CA THR A 347 1.75 -10.41 2.55
C THR A 347 0.59 -11.35 2.82
N ALA A 348 -0.55 -11.19 2.13
CA ALA A 348 -1.72 -12.05 2.29
C ALA A 348 -1.44 -13.49 1.83
N GLU A 349 -0.69 -13.68 0.75
CA GLU A 349 -0.25 -15.00 0.28
C GLU A 349 0.67 -15.68 1.31
N CYS A 350 1.66 -14.95 1.84
CA CYS A 350 2.52 -15.45 2.90
C CYS A 350 1.73 -15.84 4.15
N LEU A 351 0.75 -15.02 4.55
CA LEU A 351 -0.14 -15.33 5.66
C LEU A 351 -0.96 -16.59 5.41
N SER A 352 -1.51 -16.76 4.22
CA SER A 352 -2.30 -17.95 3.87
C SER A 352 -1.48 -19.24 3.98
N LEU A 353 -0.24 -19.23 3.48
CA LEU A 353 0.68 -20.37 3.60
C LEU A 353 1.01 -20.67 5.07
N ARG A 354 1.27 -19.64 5.89
CA ARG A 354 1.52 -19.81 7.33
C ARG A 354 0.31 -20.34 8.09
N ILE A 355 -0.88 -19.84 7.78
CA ILE A 355 -2.12 -20.34 8.39
C ILE A 355 -2.33 -21.82 8.04
N SER A 356 -2.11 -22.21 6.78
CA SER A 356 -2.18 -23.61 6.36
C SER A 356 -1.22 -24.50 7.15
N ASP A 357 0.03 -24.07 7.31
CA ASP A 357 1.05 -24.82 8.05
C ASP A 357 0.68 -24.97 9.54
N VAL A 358 0.20 -23.91 10.18
CA VAL A 358 -0.22 -23.96 11.59
C VAL A 358 -1.42 -24.89 11.78
N LEU A 359 -2.39 -24.85 10.86
CA LEU A 359 -3.57 -25.71 10.93
C LEU A 359 -3.24 -27.20 10.71
N GLU A 360 -2.21 -27.50 9.91
CA GLU A 360 -1.87 -28.87 9.56
C GLU A 360 -0.85 -29.50 10.54
N TYR A 361 0.19 -28.75 10.94
CA TYR A 361 1.35 -29.30 11.62
C TYR A 361 1.57 -28.79 13.05
N SER A 362 0.95 -27.68 13.45
CA SER A 362 1.24 -27.12 14.77
C SER A 362 0.53 -27.86 15.90
N PRO A 363 1.25 -28.17 17.01
CA PRO A 363 0.64 -28.73 18.22
C PRO A 363 -0.29 -27.72 18.92
N THR A 364 -0.19 -26.45 18.63
CA THR A 364 -1.00 -25.36 19.20
C THR A 364 -2.21 -24.98 18.33
N ARG A 365 -2.57 -25.83 17.37
CA ARG A 365 -3.71 -25.63 16.46
C ARG A 365 -4.99 -25.18 17.18
N GLU A 366 -5.32 -25.86 18.30
CA GLU A 366 -6.55 -25.55 19.05
C GLU A 366 -6.50 -24.14 19.66
N ALA A 367 -5.36 -23.71 20.20
CA ALA A 367 -5.18 -22.39 20.74
C ALA A 367 -5.28 -21.31 19.64
N PHE A 368 -4.75 -21.59 18.45
CA PHE A 368 -4.85 -20.72 17.29
C PHE A 368 -6.31 -20.59 16.83
N ILE A 369 -7.06 -21.69 16.72
CA ILE A 369 -8.48 -21.69 16.36
C ILE A 369 -9.30 -20.88 17.37
N GLN A 370 -9.03 -21.03 18.68
CA GLN A 370 -9.70 -20.24 19.72
C GLN A 370 -9.39 -18.75 19.62
N SER A 371 -8.17 -18.36 19.22
CA SER A 371 -7.78 -16.95 19.08
C SER A 371 -8.47 -16.25 17.91
N ILE A 372 -8.81 -16.99 16.84
CA ILE A 372 -9.50 -16.44 15.65
C ILE A 372 -11.00 -16.26 15.89
N GLY A 373 -11.56 -16.98 16.85
CA GLY A 373 -12.98 -16.91 17.20
C GLY A 373 -13.87 -17.89 16.44
N VAL A 374 -14.90 -18.37 17.14
CA VAL A 374 -15.80 -19.46 16.70
C VAL A 374 -16.52 -19.18 15.38
N HIS A 375 -16.78 -17.90 15.07
CA HIS A 375 -17.50 -17.52 13.85
C HIS A 375 -16.71 -17.77 12.56
N ASN A 376 -15.38 -17.85 12.65
CA ASN A 376 -14.51 -18.07 11.50
C ASN A 376 -14.08 -19.54 11.35
N VAL A 377 -14.55 -20.44 12.22
CA VAL A 377 -14.15 -21.86 12.20
C VAL A 377 -14.63 -22.56 10.91
N ALA A 378 -15.80 -22.22 10.41
CA ALA A 378 -16.30 -22.79 9.15
C ALA A 378 -15.39 -22.41 7.95
N THR A 379 -14.90 -21.17 7.94
CA THR A 379 -13.93 -20.71 6.95
C THR A 379 -12.57 -21.41 7.14
N LEU A 380 -12.21 -21.74 8.38
CA LEU A 380 -10.97 -22.47 8.69
C LEU A 380 -11.00 -23.93 8.20
N ASP A 381 -12.15 -24.61 8.23
CA ASP A 381 -12.28 -25.95 7.68
C ASP A 381 -12.09 -25.96 6.15
N GLU A 382 -12.57 -24.91 5.47
CA GLU A 382 -12.25 -24.69 4.06
C GLU A 382 -10.76 -24.38 3.87
N LEU A 383 -10.19 -23.52 4.72
CA LEU A 383 -8.77 -23.19 4.74
C LEU A 383 -7.86 -24.41 5.05
N GLN A 384 -8.33 -25.39 5.80
CA GLN A 384 -7.59 -26.61 6.09
C GLN A 384 -7.34 -27.45 4.83
N ASN A 385 -8.24 -27.40 3.85
CA ASN A 385 -8.07 -28.05 2.56
C ASN A 385 -7.22 -27.26 1.58
N LEU A 386 -6.69 -26.10 1.97
CA LEU A 386 -5.87 -25.23 1.14
C LEU A 386 -4.53 -25.87 0.72
N HIS A 387 -4.03 -26.82 1.50
CA HIS A 387 -2.83 -27.56 1.13
C HIS A 387 -2.94 -28.32 -0.21
N ILE A 388 -4.15 -28.50 -0.74
CA ILE A 388 -4.42 -29.18 -2.00
C ILE A 388 -4.49 -28.20 -3.18
N HIS A 389 -4.78 -26.92 -2.92
CA HIS A 389 -5.05 -25.93 -3.96
C HIS A 389 -4.14 -24.69 -3.82
N ASP A 390 -3.52 -24.27 -4.91
CA ASP A 390 -2.99 -22.91 -5.04
C ASP A 390 -4.15 -21.97 -5.31
N PHE A 391 -4.30 -20.94 -4.49
CA PHE A 391 -5.25 -19.88 -4.79
C PHE A 391 -4.52 -18.56 -4.97
N GLY A 392 -5.03 -17.79 -5.92
CA GLY A 392 -4.64 -16.41 -6.10
C GLY A 392 -5.43 -15.51 -5.15
N ILE A 393 -4.76 -14.67 -4.42
CA ILE A 393 -5.37 -13.57 -3.67
C ILE A 393 -5.43 -12.37 -4.60
N PHE A 394 -6.64 -11.91 -4.90
CA PHE A 394 -6.86 -10.72 -5.70
C PHE A 394 -7.32 -9.60 -4.78
N ILE A 395 -6.55 -8.51 -4.75
CA ILE A 395 -6.91 -7.30 -4.04
C ILE A 395 -7.35 -6.27 -5.07
N GLU A 396 -8.56 -5.80 -4.94
CA GLU A 396 -9.11 -4.73 -5.77
C GLU A 396 -9.41 -3.52 -4.92
N LEU A 397 -9.23 -2.35 -5.51
CA LEU A 397 -9.68 -1.09 -4.91
C LEU A 397 -11.20 -1.06 -4.89
N GLU A 398 -11.76 -0.37 -3.91
CA GLU A 398 -13.21 -0.17 -3.86
C GLU A 398 -13.71 0.45 -5.18
N PRO A 399 -14.72 -0.15 -5.82
CA PRO A 399 -15.17 0.31 -7.13
C PRO A 399 -15.80 1.71 -7.04
N ASP A 400 -15.60 2.49 -8.09
CA ASP A 400 -16.20 3.81 -8.24
C ASP A 400 -17.74 3.73 -8.27
N GLU A 401 -18.43 4.81 -7.88
CA GLU A 401 -19.88 4.85 -7.90
C GLU A 401 -20.48 4.64 -9.29
N GLU A 402 -19.77 5.00 -10.34
CA GLU A 402 -20.17 4.73 -11.73
C GLU A 402 -20.16 3.21 -12.02
N GLU A 403 -19.15 2.48 -11.57
CA GLU A 403 -19.07 1.02 -11.73
C GLU A 403 -20.16 0.31 -10.93
N LYS A 404 -20.43 0.78 -9.70
CA LYS A 404 -21.57 0.29 -8.88
C LYS A 404 -22.90 0.55 -9.55
N GLY A 405 -23.06 1.74 -10.14
CA GLY A 405 -24.25 2.10 -10.93
C GLY A 405 -24.47 1.23 -12.17
N MET A 406 -23.39 0.90 -12.89
CA MET A 406 -23.44 -0.02 -14.04
C MET A 406 -23.82 -1.43 -13.59
N LEU A 407 -23.27 -1.93 -12.48
CA LEU A 407 -23.65 -3.23 -11.91
C LEU A 407 -25.12 -3.26 -11.54
N GLU A 408 -25.62 -2.22 -10.84
CA GLU A 408 -27.01 -2.14 -10.43
C GLU A 408 -27.95 -2.15 -11.65
N ASN A 409 -27.63 -1.39 -12.71
CA ASN A 409 -28.36 -1.45 -13.96
C ASN A 409 -28.37 -2.86 -14.58
N ASN A 410 -27.22 -3.54 -14.57
CA ASN A 410 -27.12 -4.90 -15.09
C ASN A 410 -27.97 -5.90 -14.27
N ILE A 411 -27.98 -5.74 -12.95
CA ILE A 411 -28.82 -6.57 -12.06
C ILE A 411 -30.29 -6.30 -12.32
N GLN A 412 -30.71 -5.02 -12.42
CA GLN A 412 -32.11 -4.65 -12.70
C GLN A 412 -32.59 -5.21 -14.05
N VAL A 413 -31.78 -5.10 -15.08
CA VAL A 413 -32.07 -5.66 -16.40
C VAL A 413 -32.19 -7.19 -16.33
N ALA A 414 -31.31 -7.85 -15.59
CA ALA A 414 -31.32 -9.30 -15.45
C ALA A 414 -32.56 -9.80 -14.68
N VAL A 415 -32.99 -9.07 -13.64
CA VAL A 415 -34.24 -9.34 -12.92
C VAL A 415 -35.48 -9.11 -13.79
N ALA A 416 -35.51 -7.98 -14.51
CA ALA A 416 -36.62 -7.64 -15.40
C ALA A 416 -36.81 -8.68 -16.53
N GLN A 417 -35.69 -9.21 -17.04
CA GLN A 417 -35.69 -10.30 -18.04
C GLN A 417 -35.93 -11.70 -17.44
N LYS A 418 -36.20 -11.80 -16.15
CA LYS A 418 -36.32 -13.06 -15.41
C LYS A 418 -35.07 -13.96 -15.56
N GLY A 419 -33.92 -13.39 -15.85
CA GLY A 419 -32.65 -14.10 -15.96
C GLY A 419 -32.03 -14.52 -14.63
N ILE A 420 -32.42 -13.88 -13.53
CA ILE A 420 -32.03 -14.19 -12.15
C ILE A 420 -33.24 -14.04 -11.22
N ASP A 421 -33.18 -14.66 -10.05
CA ASP A 421 -34.19 -14.51 -9.02
C ASP A 421 -33.91 -13.29 -8.13
N LEU A 422 -34.93 -12.82 -7.39
CA LEU A 422 -34.78 -11.65 -6.52
C LEU A 422 -33.76 -11.89 -5.40
N GLU A 423 -33.70 -13.13 -4.88
CA GLU A 423 -32.73 -13.56 -3.87
C GLU A 423 -31.30 -13.43 -4.39
N ASP A 424 -31.06 -13.91 -5.62
CA ASP A 424 -29.76 -13.76 -6.29
C ASP A 424 -29.36 -12.28 -6.48
N ALA A 425 -30.33 -11.41 -6.76
CA ALA A 425 -30.10 -9.97 -6.91
C ALA A 425 -29.70 -9.31 -5.57
N ILE A 426 -30.29 -9.75 -4.46
CA ILE A 426 -29.95 -9.27 -3.11
C ILE A 426 -28.53 -9.71 -2.76
N ASP A 427 -28.18 -10.97 -2.97
CA ASP A 427 -26.83 -11.51 -2.74
C ASP A 427 -25.79 -10.74 -3.53
N LEU A 428 -26.05 -10.48 -4.82
CA LEU A 428 -25.12 -9.74 -5.70
C LEU A 428 -24.87 -8.30 -5.26
N ARG A 429 -25.86 -7.63 -4.67
CA ARG A 429 -25.73 -6.27 -4.12
C ARG A 429 -24.86 -6.21 -2.87
N GLN A 430 -24.75 -7.30 -2.12
CA GLN A 430 -23.90 -7.37 -0.93
C GLN A 430 -22.41 -7.52 -1.29
N ILE A 431 -22.10 -7.94 -2.51
CA ILE A 431 -20.75 -8.18 -2.95
C ILE A 431 -20.10 -6.84 -3.32
N LYS A 432 -19.08 -6.45 -2.56
CA LYS A 432 -18.33 -5.19 -2.80
C LYS A 432 -17.51 -5.20 -4.09
N ASN A 433 -17.05 -6.37 -4.53
CA ASN A 433 -16.24 -6.52 -5.73
C ASN A 433 -17.13 -6.62 -6.97
N VAL A 434 -17.14 -5.55 -7.81
CA VAL A 434 -17.98 -5.44 -9.01
C VAL A 434 -17.65 -6.50 -10.05
N LYS A 435 -16.37 -6.88 -10.21
CA LYS A 435 -15.97 -7.92 -11.18
C LYS A 435 -16.47 -9.28 -10.75
N LEU A 436 -16.32 -9.60 -9.45
CA LEU A 436 -16.84 -10.84 -8.87
C LEU A 436 -18.36 -10.87 -8.97
N ALA A 437 -19.06 -9.79 -8.63
CA ALA A 437 -20.50 -9.68 -8.74
C ALA A 437 -20.96 -9.89 -10.19
N ASN A 438 -20.29 -9.30 -11.18
CA ASN A 438 -20.59 -9.52 -12.61
C ASN A 438 -20.32 -10.96 -13.06
N GLN A 439 -19.26 -11.61 -12.56
CA GLN A 439 -19.00 -13.02 -12.86
C GLN A 439 -20.06 -13.93 -12.25
N LEU A 440 -20.43 -13.69 -11.01
CA LEU A 440 -21.51 -14.43 -10.33
C LEU A 440 -22.86 -14.19 -11.00
N LEU A 441 -23.16 -12.98 -11.45
CA LEU A 441 -24.34 -12.67 -12.24
C LEU A 441 -24.40 -13.55 -13.52
N LYS A 442 -23.29 -13.71 -14.22
CA LYS A 442 -23.22 -14.58 -15.40
C LYS A 442 -23.46 -16.05 -15.03
N ILE A 443 -22.84 -16.52 -13.95
CA ILE A 443 -22.97 -17.91 -13.48
C ILE A 443 -24.43 -18.19 -13.03
N ARG A 444 -25.02 -17.29 -12.23
CA ARG A 444 -26.41 -17.42 -11.75
C ARG A 444 -27.39 -17.42 -12.91
N ARG A 445 -27.18 -16.53 -13.90
CA ARG A 445 -28.00 -16.49 -15.12
C ARG A 445 -27.90 -17.78 -15.93
N LYS A 446 -26.69 -18.34 -16.09
CA LYS A 446 -26.48 -19.61 -16.79
C LYS A 446 -27.16 -20.76 -16.04
N LYS A 447 -26.98 -20.84 -14.73
CA LYS A 447 -27.58 -21.88 -13.89
C LYS A 447 -29.11 -21.83 -13.90
N LYS A 448 -29.70 -20.64 -13.91
CA LYS A 448 -31.16 -20.48 -14.03
C LYS A 448 -31.65 -20.94 -15.39
N PHE A 449 -30.97 -20.54 -16.47
CA PHE A 449 -31.32 -20.99 -17.82
C PHE A 449 -31.28 -22.52 -17.95
N GLU A 450 -30.25 -23.18 -17.40
CA GLU A 450 -30.14 -24.64 -17.39
C GLU A 450 -31.27 -25.28 -16.58
N ARG A 451 -31.65 -24.68 -15.43
CA ARG A 451 -32.78 -25.14 -14.61
C ARG A 451 -34.11 -25.00 -15.34
N ASP A 452 -34.36 -23.85 -15.96
CA ASP A 452 -35.60 -23.60 -16.69
C ASP A 452 -35.72 -24.52 -17.90
N GLN A 453 -34.59 -24.80 -18.58
CA GLN A 453 -34.55 -25.78 -19.67
C GLN A 453 -34.85 -27.19 -19.20
N ALA A 454 -34.32 -27.61 -18.06
CA ALA A 454 -34.58 -28.91 -17.47
C ALA A 454 -36.09 -29.06 -17.06
N VAL A 455 -36.64 -28.03 -16.44
CA VAL A 455 -38.07 -27.99 -16.07
C VAL A 455 -38.95 -28.02 -17.34
N SER A 456 -38.57 -27.25 -18.38
CA SER A 456 -39.30 -27.29 -19.65
C SER A 456 -39.28 -28.67 -20.30
N GLN A 457 -38.12 -29.34 -20.30
CA GLN A 457 -38.02 -30.73 -20.80
C GLN A 457 -38.86 -31.72 -19.99
N GLN A 458 -38.83 -31.60 -18.66
CA GLN A 458 -39.69 -32.45 -17.78
C GLN A 458 -41.17 -32.21 -18.05
N ASN A 459 -41.60 -30.97 -18.23
CA ASN A 459 -42.97 -30.63 -18.56
C ASN A 459 -43.39 -31.19 -19.92
N ILE A 460 -42.50 -31.10 -20.95
CA ILE A 460 -42.75 -31.69 -22.25
C ILE A 460 -42.86 -33.22 -22.15
N GLN A 461 -41.98 -33.89 -21.37
CA GLN A 461 -42.04 -35.31 -21.14
C GLN A 461 -43.29 -35.70 -20.37
N ALA A 462 -43.65 -34.94 -19.34
CA ALA A 462 -44.89 -35.22 -18.57
C ALA A 462 -46.13 -35.06 -19.43
N GLN A 463 -46.15 -34.06 -20.33
CA GLN A 463 -47.24 -33.81 -21.27
C GLN A 463 -47.31 -34.91 -22.35
N ALA A 464 -46.17 -35.37 -22.86
CA ALA A 464 -46.10 -36.49 -23.78
C ALA A 464 -46.56 -37.80 -23.14
N ASN A 465 -46.15 -38.06 -21.89
CA ASN A 465 -46.61 -39.22 -21.13
C ASN A 465 -48.12 -39.16 -20.82
N ALA A 466 -48.64 -38.00 -20.44
CA ALA A 466 -50.07 -37.80 -20.21
C ALA A 466 -50.90 -38.01 -21.52
N ASN A 467 -50.39 -37.48 -22.63
CA ASN A 467 -51.04 -37.70 -23.93
C ASN A 467 -51.00 -39.19 -24.38
N ALA A 468 -49.86 -39.88 -24.12
CA ALA A 468 -49.73 -41.30 -24.41
C ALA A 468 -50.69 -42.14 -23.54
N GLN A 469 -50.82 -41.82 -22.24
CA GLN A 469 -51.80 -42.46 -21.37
C GLN A 469 -53.25 -42.18 -21.79
N ALA A 470 -53.57 -40.94 -22.17
CA ALA A 470 -54.89 -40.59 -22.66
C ALA A 470 -55.25 -41.38 -23.96
N GLN A 471 -54.29 -41.55 -24.89
CA GLN A 471 -54.46 -42.36 -26.08
C GLN A 471 -54.62 -43.83 -25.74
N GLN A 472 -53.87 -44.38 -24.76
CA GLN A 472 -54.03 -45.75 -24.34
C GLN A 472 -55.40 -45.98 -23.69
N VAL A 473 -55.87 -45.09 -22.84
CA VAL A 473 -57.19 -45.16 -22.23
C VAL A 473 -58.29 -45.04 -23.30
N ALA A 474 -58.14 -44.16 -24.27
CA ALA A 474 -59.09 -44.03 -25.39
C ALA A 474 -59.13 -45.30 -26.23
N ALA A 475 -57.96 -45.90 -26.57
CA ALA A 475 -57.87 -47.15 -27.30
C ALA A 475 -58.51 -48.35 -26.49
N GLN A 476 -58.26 -48.41 -25.19
CA GLN A 476 -58.91 -49.43 -24.31
C GLN A 476 -60.41 -49.26 -24.27
N ALA A 477 -60.88 -47.99 -24.19
CA ALA A 477 -62.33 -47.73 -24.21
C ALA A 477 -62.99 -48.10 -25.53
N GLU A 478 -62.26 -47.92 -26.66
CA GLU A 478 -62.74 -48.30 -28.00
C GLU A 478 -62.72 -49.78 -28.18
N VAL A 479 -61.72 -50.50 -27.67
CA VAL A 479 -61.71 -52.00 -27.65
C VAL A 479 -62.84 -52.53 -26.76
N GLN A 480 -63.09 -51.96 -25.61
CA GLN A 480 -64.25 -52.37 -24.75
C GLN A 480 -65.56 -52.07 -25.43
N LYS A 481 -65.73 -50.95 -26.12
CA LYS A 481 -66.92 -50.66 -26.95
C LYS A 481 -67.10 -51.68 -28.03
N GLN A 482 -66.06 -52.05 -28.79
CA GLN A 482 -66.11 -53.08 -29.78
C GLN A 482 -66.45 -54.45 -29.20
N GLN A 483 -65.88 -54.83 -28.05
CA GLN A 483 -66.21 -56.06 -27.37
C GLN A 483 -67.68 -56.11 -26.88
N SER A 484 -68.19 -55.00 -26.38
CA SER A 484 -69.63 -54.93 -25.95
C SER A 484 -70.57 -54.96 -27.17
N LEU A 485 -70.18 -54.34 -28.29
CA LEU A 485 -70.96 -54.46 -29.57
C LEU A 485 -70.95 -55.85 -30.14
N ILE A 486 -69.83 -56.57 -30.04
CA ILE A 486 -69.78 -58.01 -30.44
C ILE A 486 -70.64 -58.90 -29.54
N GLN A 487 -70.68 -58.66 -28.23
CA GLN A 487 -71.53 -59.35 -27.28
C GLN A 487 -73.05 -59.09 -27.52
N ILE A 488 -73.42 -57.87 -27.91
CA ILE A 488 -74.80 -57.51 -28.22
C ILE A 488 -75.24 -58.11 -29.56
N ASN A 489 -74.34 -58.24 -30.57
CA ASN A 489 -74.64 -58.87 -31.86
C ASN A 489 -74.64 -60.45 -31.81
N SER A 490 -74.16 -61.02 -30.71
CA SER A 490 -74.12 -62.48 -30.52
C SER A 490 -75.29 -63.05 -29.64
N GLN A 491 -76.19 -62.20 -29.15
CA GLN A 491 -77.47 -62.52 -28.63
C GLN A 491 -78.58 -62.28 -29.64
#